data_42ef101aa830f57f10841061e97ca456
#
_entry.id   42ef101aa830f57f10841061e97ca456
#
_cell.length_a   1.000
_cell.length_b   1.000
_cell.length_c   1.000
_cell.angle_alpha   90.00
_cell.angle_beta   90.00
_cell.angle_gamma   90.00
#
_symmetry.space_group_name_H-M   'P 1'
#
loop_
_entity.id
_entity.type
_entity.pdbx_description
1 polymer ?
#
loop_
_entity_poly.entity_id
_entity_poly.type
_entity_poly.pdbx_seq_one_letter_code
_entity_poly.pdbx_strand_id
1 'polypeptide(L)'
;MTAQFNACPEKTEEPMADPRKPRNAFTPWDRRELPGSFTVEESARRIGNYKWIEMRLFEALGGWVATVPELDVKLRLGTHCYKHAWHAELWHKRLPELREMNPERLTQPANDRVAAFMEAVAEPTDPELTIEKLVGVYRVLIPHKISAYTYHLNNTSTITDAPTIRSLKMALDDEFEDWRDGEMLLQSMMLSKADVERASARQTALESLMVEAGGICGPGTIGDAYDLSTR
;
A
#
# COMPACT_ATOMS: atom_id res chain seq x y z
N MET A 1 -41.92 -8.80 -56.29
CA MET A 1 -40.63 -8.71 -55.62
C MET A 1 -40.35 -7.23 -55.37
N THR A 2 -40.72 -6.75 -54.18
CA THR A 2 -40.62 -5.33 -53.78
C THR A 2 -39.44 -5.24 -52.83
N ALA A 3 -38.39 -4.52 -53.22
CA ALA A 3 -37.20 -4.29 -52.38
C ALA A 3 -37.54 -3.19 -51.36
N GLN A 4 -37.42 -3.53 -50.06
CA GLN A 4 -37.46 -2.57 -48.98
C GLN A 4 -36.07 -1.90 -48.85
N PHE A 5 -36.04 -0.60 -49.03
CA PHE A 5 -34.88 0.24 -48.69
C PHE A 5 -34.88 0.46 -47.20
N ASN A 6 -33.83 -0.01 -46.54
CA ASN A 6 -33.55 0.29 -45.15
C ASN A 6 -33.10 1.76 -45.03
N ALA A 7 -33.81 2.55 -44.26
CA ALA A 7 -33.45 3.91 -43.91
C ALA A 7 -32.22 3.90 -43.00
N CYS A 8 -31.25 4.76 -43.34
CA CYS A 8 -30.05 5.04 -42.56
C CYS A 8 -30.46 5.73 -41.24
N PRO A 9 -29.86 5.36 -40.07
CA PRO A 9 -30.16 6.04 -38.83
C PRO A 9 -29.67 7.48 -38.88
N GLU A 10 -30.57 8.42 -38.56
CA GLU A 10 -30.26 9.84 -38.36
C GLU A 10 -29.13 10.00 -37.35
N LYS A 11 -28.06 10.65 -37.77
CA LYS A 11 -27.03 11.15 -36.87
C LYS A 11 -27.62 12.24 -36.00
N THR A 12 -27.80 11.98 -34.72
CA THR A 12 -28.05 13.01 -33.71
C THR A 12 -26.84 13.94 -33.68
N GLU A 13 -26.98 15.14 -34.23
CA GLU A 13 -25.98 16.19 -34.14
C GLU A 13 -25.87 16.60 -32.65
N GLU A 14 -24.69 16.45 -32.08
CA GLU A 14 -24.40 17.03 -30.78
C GLU A 14 -24.56 18.55 -30.86
N PRO A 15 -25.18 19.21 -29.85
CA PRO A 15 -25.37 20.65 -29.89
C PRO A 15 -24.01 21.34 -29.87
N MET A 16 -23.73 22.14 -30.94
CA MET A 16 -22.51 22.94 -31.03
C MET A 16 -22.39 23.84 -29.78
N ALA A 17 -21.21 23.77 -29.12
CA ALA A 17 -20.90 24.60 -27.98
C ALA A 17 -21.12 26.12 -28.32
N ASP A 18 -21.86 26.84 -27.47
CA ASP A 18 -22.11 28.26 -27.62
C ASP A 18 -20.78 29.04 -27.59
N PRO A 19 -20.38 29.69 -28.69
CA PRO A 19 -19.12 30.41 -28.80
C PRO A 19 -19.01 31.63 -27.85
N ARG A 20 -20.11 32.00 -27.18
CA ARG A 20 -20.17 33.11 -26.23
C ARG A 20 -19.86 32.68 -24.79
N LYS A 21 -19.79 31.36 -24.48
CA LYS A 21 -19.31 30.90 -23.18
C LYS A 21 -17.81 31.14 -23.10
N PRO A 22 -17.33 31.94 -22.13
CA PRO A 22 -15.89 32.10 -21.93
C PRO A 22 -15.26 30.73 -21.69
N ARG A 23 -14.25 30.36 -22.50
CA ARG A 23 -13.51 29.08 -22.39
C ARG A 23 -12.85 28.90 -21.05
N ASN A 24 -12.85 29.91 -20.19
CA ASN A 24 -12.27 29.96 -18.86
C ASN A 24 -13.32 30.10 -17.74
N ALA A 25 -14.60 29.80 -18.01
CA ALA A 25 -15.55 29.68 -16.92
C ALA A 25 -15.08 28.51 -16.04
N PHE A 26 -14.57 28.84 -14.84
CA PHE A 26 -14.20 27.88 -13.83
C PHE A 26 -15.46 27.10 -13.45
N THR A 27 -15.66 25.96 -14.10
CA THR A 27 -16.65 24.98 -13.66
C THR A 27 -16.04 24.33 -12.43
N PRO A 28 -16.69 24.40 -11.24
CA PRO A 28 -16.21 23.67 -10.09
C PRO A 28 -16.12 22.20 -10.48
N TRP A 29 -14.91 21.69 -10.56
CA TRP A 29 -14.70 20.26 -10.83
C TRP A 29 -15.41 19.46 -9.76
N ASP A 30 -16.39 18.66 -10.12
CA ASP A 30 -16.84 17.60 -9.24
C ASP A 30 -15.69 16.59 -9.18
N ARG A 31 -15.00 16.56 -8.03
CA ARG A 31 -13.83 15.72 -7.79
C ARG A 31 -14.13 14.24 -8.00
N ARG A 32 -15.40 13.86 -8.00
CA ARG A 32 -15.87 12.51 -8.28
C ARG A 32 -15.76 12.12 -9.75
N GLU A 33 -15.58 13.09 -10.64
CA GLU A 33 -15.50 12.89 -12.08
C GLU A 33 -14.06 12.91 -12.64
N LEU A 34 -13.02 13.08 -11.77
CA LEU A 34 -11.63 12.92 -12.20
C LEU A 34 -11.31 11.42 -12.28
N PRO A 35 -11.28 10.82 -13.49
CA PRO A 35 -11.00 9.40 -13.61
C PRO A 35 -9.62 9.09 -13.01
N GLY A 36 -9.57 8.17 -12.05
CA GLY A 36 -8.33 7.60 -11.56
C GLY A 36 -7.57 8.38 -10.50
N SER A 37 -8.14 9.47 -9.92
CA SER A 37 -7.50 10.16 -8.80
C SER A 37 -8.26 9.96 -7.49
N PHE A 38 -7.53 9.61 -6.42
CA PHE A 38 -8.11 9.55 -5.09
C PHE A 38 -8.60 10.93 -4.63
N THR A 39 -9.69 10.93 -3.88
CA THR A 39 -10.09 12.12 -3.12
C THR A 39 -9.08 12.42 -2.02
N VAL A 40 -9.11 13.64 -1.49
CA VAL A 40 -8.25 14.02 -0.36
C VAL A 40 -8.53 13.13 0.86
N GLU A 41 -9.78 12.80 1.10
CA GLU A 41 -10.23 11.94 2.19
C GLU A 41 -9.71 10.50 2.03
N GLU A 42 -9.78 9.94 0.83
CA GLU A 42 -9.25 8.61 0.54
C GLU A 42 -7.71 8.57 0.66
N SER A 43 -7.03 9.60 0.13
CA SER A 43 -5.58 9.76 0.28
C SER A 43 -5.19 9.83 1.77
N ALA A 44 -5.90 10.65 2.56
CA ALA A 44 -5.66 10.81 3.99
C ALA A 44 -5.90 9.51 4.77
N ARG A 45 -6.98 8.78 4.45
CA ARG A 45 -7.27 7.48 5.05
C ARG A 45 -6.13 6.49 4.82
N ARG A 46 -5.65 6.38 3.56
CA ARG A 46 -4.52 5.50 3.20
C ARG A 46 -3.25 5.89 3.93
N ILE A 47 -2.92 7.17 3.98
CA ILE A 47 -1.74 7.69 4.68
C ILE A 47 -1.83 7.38 6.18
N GLY A 48 -3.01 7.48 6.78
CA GLY A 48 -3.24 7.10 8.17
C GLY A 48 -3.00 5.61 8.42
N ASN A 49 -3.46 4.73 7.50
CA ASN A 49 -3.18 3.29 7.56
C ASN A 49 -1.67 3.01 7.40
N TYR A 50 -0.98 3.70 6.48
CA TYR A 50 0.47 3.57 6.30
C TYR A 50 1.20 3.93 7.58
N LYS A 51 0.91 5.10 8.17
CA LYS A 51 1.51 5.51 9.43
C LYS A 51 1.34 4.46 10.52
N TRP A 52 0.13 3.91 10.65
CA TRP A 52 -0.16 2.88 11.65
C TRP A 52 0.70 1.62 11.43
N ILE A 53 0.79 1.13 10.19
CA ILE A 53 1.60 -0.05 9.84
C ILE A 53 3.09 0.22 10.09
N GLU A 54 3.60 1.39 9.71
CA GLU A 54 5.00 1.75 9.94
C GLU A 54 5.35 1.78 11.44
N MET A 55 4.45 2.31 12.27
CA MET A 55 4.64 2.29 13.72
C MET A 55 4.68 0.86 14.28
N ARG A 56 3.75 -0.02 13.85
CA ARG A 56 3.72 -1.42 14.29
C ARG A 56 4.96 -2.18 13.81
N LEU A 57 5.41 -1.92 12.59
CA LEU A 57 6.62 -2.53 12.06
C LEU A 57 7.88 -2.03 12.79
N PHE A 58 7.98 -0.74 13.05
CA PHE A 58 9.03 -0.16 13.89
C PHE A 58 9.11 -0.85 15.27
N GLU A 59 7.98 -1.03 15.94
CA GLU A 59 7.89 -1.70 17.24
C GLU A 59 8.36 -3.16 17.17
N ALA A 60 7.90 -3.91 16.16
CA ALA A 60 8.28 -5.32 15.98
C ALA A 60 9.78 -5.48 15.69
N LEU A 61 10.30 -4.72 14.72
CA LEU A 61 11.72 -4.78 14.36
C LEU A 61 12.61 -4.36 15.54
N GLY A 62 12.25 -3.28 16.23
CA GLY A 62 12.97 -2.80 17.42
C GLY A 62 13.03 -3.85 18.53
N GLY A 63 11.93 -4.55 18.79
CA GLY A 63 11.87 -5.67 19.74
C GLY A 63 12.78 -6.84 19.33
N TRP A 64 12.82 -7.18 18.04
CA TRP A 64 13.64 -8.28 17.54
C TRP A 64 15.13 -7.97 17.50
N VAL A 65 15.55 -6.70 17.33
CA VAL A 65 16.97 -6.32 17.42
C VAL A 65 17.62 -6.81 18.73
N ALA A 66 16.88 -6.83 19.83
CA ALA A 66 17.39 -7.31 21.12
C ALA A 66 17.49 -8.85 21.18
N THR A 67 16.60 -9.57 20.52
CA THR A 67 16.38 -11.01 20.73
C THR A 67 16.96 -11.92 19.64
N VAL A 68 17.08 -11.44 18.38
CA VAL A 68 17.63 -12.22 17.26
C VAL A 68 19.12 -12.53 17.55
N PRO A 69 19.57 -13.79 17.42
CA PRO A 69 20.95 -14.16 17.72
C PRO A 69 21.96 -13.79 16.61
N GLU A 70 21.53 -13.80 15.35
CA GLU A 70 22.41 -13.58 14.20
C GLU A 70 22.79 -12.11 14.09
N LEU A 71 24.09 -11.79 14.14
CA LEU A 71 24.59 -10.42 14.15
C LEU A 71 24.21 -9.65 12.86
N ASP A 72 24.35 -10.28 11.70
CA ASP A 72 24.05 -9.64 10.41
C ASP A 72 22.55 -9.28 10.30
N VAL A 73 21.69 -10.19 10.76
CA VAL A 73 20.22 -9.94 10.83
C VAL A 73 19.96 -8.79 11.80
N LYS A 74 20.53 -8.83 12.99
CA LYS A 74 20.37 -7.78 14.02
C LYS A 74 20.74 -6.40 13.51
N LEU A 75 21.88 -6.27 12.83
CA LEU A 75 22.34 -5.00 12.27
C LEU A 75 21.40 -4.49 11.18
N ARG A 76 20.91 -5.39 10.31
CA ARG A 76 19.99 -5.02 9.24
C ARG A 76 18.62 -4.63 9.79
N LEU A 77 18.07 -5.38 10.73
CA LEU A 77 16.83 -5.02 11.41
C LEU A 77 16.91 -3.64 12.08
N GLY A 78 18.06 -3.29 12.67
CA GLY A 78 18.29 -1.96 13.25
C GLY A 78 18.22 -0.85 12.20
N THR A 79 18.81 -1.06 11.01
CA THR A 79 18.74 -0.10 9.90
C THR A 79 17.31 0.06 9.39
N HIS A 80 16.60 -1.04 9.14
CA HIS A 80 15.23 -1.00 8.65
C HIS A 80 14.26 -0.43 9.70
N CYS A 81 14.45 -0.75 10.97
CA CYS A 81 13.71 -0.16 12.09
C CYS A 81 13.78 1.39 12.05
N TYR A 82 14.96 1.95 11.84
CA TYR A 82 15.13 3.41 11.68
C TYR A 82 14.35 3.96 10.49
N LYS A 83 14.41 3.29 9.32
CA LYS A 83 13.68 3.73 8.11
C LYS A 83 12.16 3.75 8.36
N HIS A 84 11.60 2.71 8.97
CA HIS A 84 10.17 2.63 9.26
C HIS A 84 9.73 3.68 10.30
N ALA A 85 10.57 4.00 11.28
CA ALA A 85 10.30 5.13 12.20
C ALA A 85 10.23 6.46 11.44
N TRP A 86 11.16 6.67 10.49
CA TRP A 86 11.17 7.86 9.65
C TRP A 86 9.97 7.92 8.70
N HIS A 87 9.56 6.80 8.10
CA HIS A 87 8.34 6.74 7.29
C HIS A 87 7.09 7.07 8.13
N ALA A 88 6.99 6.57 9.36
CA ALA A 88 5.89 6.91 10.25
C ALA A 88 5.80 8.42 10.53
N GLU A 89 6.96 9.08 10.74
CA GLU A 89 7.03 10.53 10.92
C GLU A 89 6.67 11.28 9.63
N LEU A 90 7.13 10.80 8.46
CA LEU A 90 6.81 11.37 7.16
C LEU A 90 5.30 11.39 6.92
N TRP A 91 4.62 10.27 7.17
CA TRP A 91 3.17 10.17 7.07
C TRP A 91 2.44 11.01 8.12
N HIS A 92 2.96 11.07 9.33
CA HIS A 92 2.39 11.92 10.38
C HIS A 92 2.39 13.41 9.99
N LYS A 93 3.48 13.90 9.42
CA LYS A 93 3.60 15.29 8.96
C LYS A 93 2.72 15.58 7.75
N ARG A 94 2.50 14.56 6.89
CA ARG A 94 1.69 14.73 5.67
C ARG A 94 0.19 14.89 5.97
N LEU A 95 -0.34 14.20 6.99
CA LEU A 95 -1.77 14.18 7.29
C LEU A 95 -2.38 15.56 7.54
N PRO A 96 -1.84 16.46 8.40
CA PRO A 96 -2.44 17.76 8.65
C PRO A 96 -2.40 18.70 7.44
N GLU A 97 -1.51 18.44 6.47
CA GLU A 97 -1.45 19.21 5.22
C GLU A 97 -2.60 18.86 4.26
N LEU A 98 -3.31 17.76 4.50
CA LEU A 98 -4.47 17.32 3.74
C LEU A 98 -5.76 17.84 4.37
N ARG A 99 -6.11 19.11 4.15
CA ARG A 99 -7.33 19.75 4.66
C ARG A 99 -7.49 19.65 6.18
N GLU A 100 -6.45 19.92 6.93
CA GLU A 100 -6.48 19.89 8.40
C GLU A 100 -6.94 18.53 8.97
N MET A 101 -6.58 17.43 8.29
CA MET A 101 -6.87 16.08 8.79
C MET A 101 -6.13 15.82 10.11
N ASN A 102 -6.87 15.26 11.08
CA ASN A 102 -6.28 14.94 12.38
C ASN A 102 -5.49 13.63 12.32
N PRO A 103 -4.14 13.66 12.50
CA PRO A 103 -3.29 12.48 12.40
C PRO A 103 -3.64 11.38 13.41
N GLU A 104 -4.04 11.74 14.63
CA GLU A 104 -4.36 10.77 15.68
C GLU A 104 -5.62 9.97 15.33
N ARG A 105 -6.63 10.61 14.77
CA ARG A 105 -7.87 9.95 14.34
C ARG A 105 -7.68 9.03 13.14
N LEU A 106 -6.77 9.38 12.24
CA LEU A 106 -6.54 8.63 11.01
C LEU A 106 -5.50 7.54 11.17
N THR A 107 -4.64 7.63 12.20
CA THR A 107 -3.64 6.59 12.50
C THR A 107 -4.32 5.39 13.13
N GLN A 108 -4.81 4.50 12.28
CA GLN A 108 -5.51 3.29 12.67
C GLN A 108 -5.35 2.20 11.59
N PRO A 109 -5.53 0.92 11.92
CA PRO A 109 -5.57 -0.13 10.92
C PRO A 109 -6.77 0.09 9.99
N ALA A 110 -6.67 -0.37 8.75
CA ALA A 110 -7.77 -0.26 7.80
C ALA A 110 -9.03 -1.03 8.25
N ASN A 111 -8.83 -2.12 8.98
CA ASN A 111 -9.87 -2.94 9.63
C ASN A 111 -9.22 -3.86 10.68
N ASP A 112 -10.06 -4.56 11.45
CA ASP A 112 -9.61 -5.49 12.50
C ASP A 112 -8.77 -6.65 11.96
N ARG A 113 -8.97 -7.06 10.71
CA ARG A 113 -8.17 -8.13 10.09
C ARG A 113 -6.74 -7.66 9.76
N VAL A 114 -6.56 -6.40 9.36
CA VAL A 114 -5.22 -5.79 9.22
C VAL A 114 -4.52 -5.71 10.58
N ALA A 115 -5.26 -5.38 11.64
CA ALA A 115 -4.71 -5.39 13.00
C ALA A 115 -4.24 -6.80 13.40
N ALA A 116 -5.09 -7.80 13.22
CA ALA A 116 -4.77 -9.21 13.52
C ALA A 116 -3.60 -9.73 12.65
N PHE A 117 -3.51 -9.32 11.39
CA PHE A 117 -2.36 -9.64 10.53
C PHE A 117 -1.06 -9.07 11.11
N MET A 118 -1.04 -7.80 11.53
CA MET A 118 0.16 -7.18 12.12
C MET A 118 0.55 -7.81 13.46
N GLU A 119 -0.42 -8.22 14.27
CA GLU A 119 -0.16 -9.02 15.48
C GLU A 119 0.46 -10.37 15.13
N ALA A 120 -0.07 -11.05 14.12
CA ALA A 120 0.50 -12.31 13.64
C ALA A 120 1.92 -12.13 13.08
N VAL A 121 2.23 -11.03 12.38
CA VAL A 121 3.59 -10.73 11.91
C VAL A 121 4.54 -10.56 13.09
N ALA A 122 4.12 -9.85 14.14
CA ALA A 122 4.94 -9.53 15.32
C ALA A 122 5.06 -10.68 16.34
N GLU A 123 4.17 -11.70 16.26
CA GLU A 123 4.07 -12.80 17.22
C GLU A 123 5.36 -13.58 17.43
N PRO A 124 6.22 -13.89 16.42
CA PRO A 124 7.45 -14.62 16.65
C PRO A 124 8.43 -13.81 17.51
N THR A 125 8.46 -14.08 18.81
CA THR A 125 9.38 -13.40 19.76
C THR A 125 10.58 -14.27 20.11
N ASP A 126 10.47 -15.60 19.99
CA ASP A 126 11.54 -16.54 20.30
C ASP A 126 12.77 -16.28 19.42
N PRO A 127 14.00 -16.30 20.00
CA PRO A 127 15.24 -16.15 19.24
C PRO A 127 15.43 -17.17 18.10
N GLU A 128 14.90 -18.37 18.23
CA GLU A 128 15.02 -19.44 17.22
C GLU A 128 14.11 -19.23 16.00
N LEU A 129 13.16 -18.29 16.06
CA LEU A 129 12.20 -18.01 15.00
C LEU A 129 12.63 -16.89 14.05
N THR A 130 13.94 -16.72 13.82
CA THR A 130 14.46 -15.67 12.94
C THR A 130 13.92 -15.80 11.52
N ILE A 131 13.83 -17.03 10.98
CA ILE A 131 13.27 -17.26 9.63
C ILE A 131 11.82 -16.77 9.55
N GLU A 132 10.98 -17.11 10.53
CA GLU A 132 9.56 -16.73 10.57
C GLU A 132 9.40 -15.21 10.69
N LYS A 133 10.26 -14.53 11.46
CA LYS A 133 10.30 -13.06 11.55
C LYS A 133 10.60 -12.44 10.19
N LEU A 134 11.68 -12.88 9.54
CA LEU A 134 12.10 -12.35 8.25
C LEU A 134 11.06 -12.64 7.15
N VAL A 135 10.46 -13.82 7.12
CA VAL A 135 9.39 -14.19 6.18
C VAL A 135 8.20 -13.24 6.32
N GLY A 136 7.73 -13.00 7.54
CA GLY A 136 6.58 -12.13 7.79
C GLY A 136 6.78 -10.72 7.25
N VAL A 137 7.95 -10.16 7.44
CA VAL A 137 8.29 -8.81 6.99
C VAL A 137 8.63 -8.80 5.50
N TYR A 138 9.63 -9.55 5.07
CA TYR A 138 10.23 -9.35 3.75
C TYR A 138 9.56 -10.13 2.62
N ARG A 139 8.85 -11.22 2.92
CA ARG A 139 8.09 -11.97 1.90
C ARG A 139 6.61 -11.64 1.86
N VAL A 140 6.05 -11.09 2.95
CA VAL A 140 4.62 -10.78 2.99
C VAL A 140 4.38 -9.28 3.14
N LEU A 141 4.72 -8.67 4.27
CA LEU A 141 4.33 -7.30 4.56
C LEU A 141 4.92 -6.29 3.57
N ILE A 142 6.23 -6.29 3.33
CA ILE A 142 6.89 -5.32 2.44
C ILE A 142 6.39 -5.42 1.00
N PRO A 143 6.24 -6.58 0.35
CA PRO A 143 5.63 -6.68 -0.98
C PRO A 143 4.22 -6.10 -1.06
N HIS A 144 3.39 -6.31 -0.04
CA HIS A 144 2.05 -5.70 0.03
C HIS A 144 2.11 -4.18 0.24
N LYS A 145 3.08 -3.65 1.01
CA LYS A 145 3.33 -2.20 1.13
C LYS A 145 3.75 -1.62 -0.21
N ILE A 146 4.70 -2.22 -0.90
CA ILE A 146 5.15 -1.81 -2.24
C ILE A 146 3.97 -1.75 -3.21
N SER A 147 3.12 -2.77 -3.21
CA SER A 147 1.91 -2.82 -4.06
C SER A 147 0.95 -1.69 -3.73
N ALA A 148 0.66 -1.45 -2.44
CA ALA A 148 -0.26 -0.42 -2.00
C ALA A 148 0.28 1.00 -2.27
N TYR A 149 1.57 1.24 -2.05
CA TYR A 149 2.21 2.53 -2.34
C TYR A 149 2.28 2.81 -3.83
N THR A 150 2.59 1.79 -4.65
CA THR A 150 2.58 1.90 -6.12
C THR A 150 1.17 2.19 -6.63
N TYR A 151 0.16 1.50 -6.11
CA TYR A 151 -1.23 1.77 -6.45
C TYR A 151 -1.65 3.19 -6.07
N HIS A 152 -1.31 3.65 -4.87
CA HIS A 152 -1.56 5.03 -4.43
C HIS A 152 -0.87 6.04 -5.36
N LEU A 153 0.42 5.82 -5.66
CA LEU A 153 1.20 6.68 -6.55
C LEU A 153 0.54 6.85 -7.94
N ASN A 154 0.04 5.74 -8.49
CA ASN A 154 -0.61 5.73 -9.81
C ASN A 154 -2.00 6.37 -9.83
N ASN A 155 -2.64 6.48 -8.67
CA ASN A 155 -3.98 7.06 -8.50
C ASN A 155 -3.96 8.42 -7.78
N THR A 156 -2.80 9.05 -7.67
CA THR A 156 -2.64 10.37 -7.05
C THR A 156 -2.50 11.44 -8.13
N SER A 157 -3.20 12.56 -7.96
CA SER A 157 -3.10 13.70 -8.88
C SER A 157 -1.73 14.36 -8.81
N THR A 158 -1.03 14.42 -9.94
CA THR A 158 0.26 15.10 -10.07
C THR A 158 0.18 16.62 -9.88
N ILE A 159 -1.03 17.18 -10.03
CA ILE A 159 -1.27 18.62 -9.92
C ILE A 159 -1.59 19.00 -8.47
N THR A 160 -2.49 18.26 -7.82
CA THR A 160 -3.04 18.64 -6.51
C THR A 160 -2.33 18.01 -5.34
N ASP A 161 -1.56 16.93 -5.55
CA ASP A 161 -0.95 16.15 -4.47
C ASP A 161 0.51 15.74 -4.75
N ALA A 162 1.27 16.64 -5.39
CA ALA A 162 2.71 16.43 -5.65
C ALA A 162 3.54 16.10 -4.38
N PRO A 163 3.25 16.65 -3.17
CA PRO A 163 3.98 16.25 -1.96
C PRO A 163 3.77 14.78 -1.59
N THR A 164 2.57 14.24 -1.69
CA THR A 164 2.30 12.81 -1.45
C THR A 164 3.05 11.92 -2.45
N ILE A 165 3.08 12.32 -3.73
CA ILE A 165 3.87 11.61 -4.76
C ILE A 165 5.35 11.54 -4.37
N ARG A 166 5.90 12.66 -3.88
CA ARG A 166 7.30 12.69 -3.43
C ARG A 166 7.54 11.74 -2.25
N SER A 167 6.67 11.80 -1.25
CA SER A 167 6.75 10.94 -0.07
C SER A 167 6.64 9.45 -0.42
N LEU A 168 5.69 9.10 -1.31
CA LEU A 168 5.52 7.72 -1.79
C LEU A 168 6.75 7.21 -2.53
N LYS A 169 7.38 8.04 -3.38
CA LYS A 169 8.60 7.65 -4.10
C LYS A 169 9.77 7.39 -3.16
N MET A 170 9.97 8.25 -2.16
CA MET A 170 11.02 8.07 -1.15
C MET A 170 10.81 6.78 -0.35
N ALA A 171 9.58 6.56 0.14
CA ALA A 171 9.24 5.34 0.86
C ALA A 171 9.39 4.09 -0.02
N LEU A 172 8.97 4.13 -1.30
CA LEU A 172 9.12 3.01 -2.23
C LEU A 172 10.59 2.66 -2.50
N ASP A 173 11.47 3.64 -2.66
CA ASP A 173 12.91 3.39 -2.86
C ASP A 173 13.50 2.64 -1.66
N ASP A 174 13.16 3.05 -0.43
CA ASP A 174 13.56 2.37 0.80
C ASP A 174 12.95 0.97 0.93
N GLU A 175 11.64 0.80 0.62
CA GLU A 175 10.99 -0.51 0.69
C GLU A 175 11.59 -1.53 -0.29
N PHE A 176 11.97 -1.10 -1.50
CA PHE A 176 12.65 -1.96 -2.46
C PHE A 176 14.05 -2.36 -2.01
N GLU A 177 14.76 -1.46 -1.34
CA GLU A 177 16.06 -1.78 -0.75
C GLU A 177 15.90 -2.78 0.40
N ASP A 178 15.00 -2.50 1.33
CA ASP A 178 14.74 -3.35 2.49
C ASP A 178 14.24 -4.74 2.09
N TRP A 179 13.39 -4.83 1.06
CA TRP A 179 12.94 -6.10 0.51
C TRP A 179 14.11 -6.94 -0.03
N ARG A 180 15.01 -6.33 -0.82
CA ARG A 180 16.19 -7.04 -1.37
C ARG A 180 17.14 -7.50 -0.28
N ASP A 181 17.42 -6.64 0.67
CA ASP A 181 18.30 -6.93 1.80
C ASP A 181 17.73 -8.05 2.68
N GLY A 182 16.47 -7.97 3.02
CA GLY A 182 15.78 -8.96 3.82
C GLY A 182 15.68 -10.32 3.14
N GLU A 183 15.41 -10.36 1.82
CA GLU A 183 15.38 -11.62 1.06
C GLU A 183 16.77 -12.25 0.97
N MET A 184 17.82 -11.47 0.79
CA MET A 184 19.20 -11.99 0.82
C MET A 184 19.55 -12.63 2.17
N LEU A 185 19.19 -11.97 3.28
CA LEU A 185 19.38 -12.54 4.62
C LEU A 185 18.61 -13.83 4.80
N LEU A 186 17.34 -13.82 4.44
CA LEU A 186 16.48 -14.99 4.57
C LEU A 186 17.01 -16.17 3.74
N GLN A 187 17.45 -15.96 2.52
CA GLN A 187 18.04 -16.99 1.69
C GLN A 187 19.33 -17.56 2.31
N SER A 188 20.17 -16.72 2.93
CA SER A 188 21.39 -17.17 3.59
C SER A 188 21.12 -18.06 4.81
N MET A 189 19.93 -17.98 5.40
CA MET A 189 19.53 -18.76 6.59
C MET A 189 18.79 -20.05 6.24
N MET A 190 18.19 -20.16 5.06
CA MET A 190 17.47 -21.38 4.61
C MET A 190 18.46 -22.46 4.12
N LEU A 191 19.15 -23.10 5.06
CA LEU A 191 20.20 -24.06 4.76
C LEU A 191 19.71 -25.51 4.63
N SER A 192 18.51 -25.80 5.10
CA SER A 192 17.91 -27.14 5.08
C SER A 192 16.53 -27.15 4.45
N LYS A 193 16.06 -28.34 4.04
CA LYS A 193 14.69 -28.54 3.59
C LYS A 193 13.67 -28.12 4.67
N ALA A 194 13.95 -28.40 5.92
CA ALA A 194 13.09 -28.02 7.05
C ALA A 194 12.95 -26.50 7.17
N ASP A 195 14.02 -25.72 6.95
CA ASP A 195 13.96 -24.25 6.97
C ASP A 195 13.08 -23.71 5.83
N VAL A 196 13.19 -24.28 4.64
CA VAL A 196 12.34 -23.92 3.49
C VAL A 196 10.87 -24.25 3.77
N GLU A 197 10.57 -25.41 4.35
CA GLU A 197 9.21 -25.82 4.73
C GLU A 197 8.61 -24.86 5.79
N ARG A 198 9.37 -24.49 6.83
CA ARG A 198 8.96 -23.50 7.84
C ARG A 198 8.67 -22.13 7.19
N ALA A 199 9.60 -21.66 6.38
CA ALA A 199 9.42 -20.38 5.65
C ALA A 199 8.16 -20.39 4.77
N SER A 200 7.94 -21.45 4.01
CA SER A 200 6.77 -21.60 3.14
C SER A 200 5.46 -21.67 3.94
N ALA A 201 5.44 -22.45 5.02
CA ALA A 201 4.26 -22.55 5.88
C ALA A 201 3.91 -21.19 6.50
N ARG A 202 4.90 -20.46 7.02
CA ARG A 202 4.74 -19.12 7.58
C ARG A 202 4.22 -18.12 6.55
N GLN A 203 4.81 -18.11 5.36
CA GLN A 203 4.37 -17.24 4.25
C GLN A 203 2.91 -17.52 3.88
N THR A 204 2.54 -18.78 3.67
CA THR A 204 1.18 -19.17 3.31
C THR A 204 0.16 -18.72 4.37
N ALA A 205 0.46 -18.91 5.65
CA ALA A 205 -0.43 -18.51 6.72
C ALA A 205 -0.65 -16.99 6.76
N LEU A 206 0.41 -16.20 6.62
CA LEU A 206 0.31 -14.74 6.64
C LEU A 206 -0.34 -14.16 5.37
N GLU A 207 -0.05 -14.74 4.19
CA GLU A 207 -0.72 -14.35 2.95
C GLU A 207 -2.24 -14.59 3.02
N SER A 208 -2.67 -15.69 3.63
CA SER A 208 -4.11 -15.95 3.84
C SER A 208 -4.77 -14.86 4.69
N LEU A 209 -4.13 -14.45 5.78
CA LEU A 209 -4.62 -13.34 6.61
C LEU A 209 -4.68 -12.02 5.84
N MET A 210 -3.66 -11.73 5.02
CA MET A 210 -3.61 -10.50 4.22
C MET A 210 -4.69 -10.47 3.14
N VAL A 211 -4.95 -11.60 2.47
CA VAL A 211 -6.04 -11.74 1.49
C VAL A 211 -7.40 -11.51 2.16
N GLU A 212 -7.62 -12.13 3.33
CA GLU A 212 -8.85 -11.92 4.09
C GLU A 212 -9.03 -10.47 4.57
N ALA A 213 -7.93 -9.76 4.84
CA ALA A 213 -7.94 -8.35 5.21
C ALA A 213 -8.27 -7.42 4.03
N GLY A 214 -8.14 -7.90 2.79
CA GLY A 214 -8.28 -7.10 1.57
C GLY A 214 -7.07 -6.20 1.29
N GLY A 215 -5.87 -6.61 1.75
CA GLY A 215 -4.63 -5.83 1.67
C GLY A 215 -4.45 -4.86 2.83
N ILE A 216 -3.30 -4.19 2.88
CA ILE A 216 -2.90 -3.32 4.01
C ILE A 216 -3.79 -2.09 4.23
N CYS A 217 -4.52 -1.64 3.23
CA CYS A 217 -5.51 -0.55 3.33
C CYS A 217 -6.96 -1.05 3.32
N GLY A 218 -7.18 -2.35 3.45
CA GLY A 218 -8.50 -2.99 3.40
C GLY A 218 -9.06 -3.13 1.98
N PRO A 219 -10.30 -3.61 1.83
CA PRO A 219 -10.97 -3.80 0.55
C PRO A 219 -10.98 -2.50 -0.29
N GLY A 220 -10.85 -2.63 -1.61
CA GLY A 220 -10.75 -1.50 -2.54
C GLY A 220 -9.35 -0.89 -2.62
N THR A 221 -8.35 -1.51 -2.01
CA THR A 221 -6.94 -1.09 -2.11
C THR A 221 -6.37 -1.34 -3.49
N ILE A 222 -6.77 -2.44 -4.10
CA ILE A 222 -6.54 -2.77 -5.51
C ILE A 222 -7.89 -2.46 -6.16
N GLY A 223 -7.94 -1.47 -7.05
CA GLY A 223 -9.20 -1.07 -7.70
C GLY A 223 -9.83 -2.25 -8.43
N ASP A 224 -11.12 -2.11 -8.79
CA ASP A 224 -11.92 -3.11 -9.53
C ASP A 224 -11.31 -3.57 -10.87
N ALA A 225 -10.15 -3.00 -11.25
CA ALA A 225 -9.38 -3.37 -12.45
C ALA A 225 -8.88 -4.83 -12.46
N TYR A 226 -8.97 -5.55 -11.34
CA TYR A 226 -8.62 -6.96 -11.24
C TYR A 226 -9.82 -7.91 -11.11
N ASP A 227 -11.04 -7.43 -11.30
CA ASP A 227 -12.17 -8.32 -11.50
C ASP A 227 -12.08 -8.97 -12.89
N LEU A 228 -11.33 -10.06 -12.96
CA LEU A 228 -11.19 -10.89 -14.18
C LEU A 228 -12.50 -11.64 -14.53
N SER A 229 -13.54 -11.53 -13.71
CA SER A 229 -14.84 -12.20 -13.95
C SER A 229 -15.71 -11.46 -14.97
N THR A 230 -15.33 -10.24 -15.37
CA THR A 230 -16.09 -9.41 -16.32
C THR A 230 -15.44 -9.26 -17.70
N ARG A 231 -14.47 -10.13 -18.05
CA ARG A 231 -13.90 -10.17 -19.42
C ARG A 231 -14.30 -11.42 -20.16
#